data_afe108821de14ecaed7bcbf3b14dc025
#
_entry.id   afe108821de14ecaed7bcbf3b14dc025
#
_cell.length_a   1.000
_cell.length_b   1.000
_cell.length_c   1.000
_cell.angle_alpha   90.00
_cell.angle_beta   90.00
_cell.angle_gamma   90.00
#
_symmetry.space_group_name_H-M   'P 1'
#
loop_
_entity.id
_entity.type
_entity.pdbx_description
1 polymer ?
#
loop_
_entity_poly.entity_id
_entity_poly.type
_entity_poly.pdbx_seq_one_letter_code
_entity_poly.pdbx_strand_id
1 'polypeptide(L)'
;MKRLIYSLYYRFGKLIGFHNHFAKMKEPSSPEIRYKIGNVKHHNTTVDGLMPQLVEIGDDFISAPGSVILSHDASPYIYIRKHRVEKTIVGNEVFLGLNSIVMPGVKIGNRVIVGAGAIVTKDVPDGVVVVGNPAKVLCSVDEYMGKLEEREVLFETQKSFE
;
A
#
# COMPACT_ATOMS: atom_id res chain seq x y z
N MET A 1 -0.61 -12.17 23.01
CA MET A 1 0.84 -12.03 22.77
C MET A 1 1.24 -10.68 22.17
N LYS A 2 0.65 -10.20 21.06
CA LYS A 2 0.98 -8.89 20.44
C LYS A 2 0.77 -7.68 21.37
N ARG A 3 -0.28 -7.66 22.22
CA ARG A 3 -0.54 -6.58 23.20
C ARG A 3 0.55 -6.43 24.27
N LEU A 4 1.18 -7.53 24.67
CA LEU A 4 2.23 -7.52 25.70
C LEU A 4 3.54 -6.95 25.15
N ILE A 5 3.86 -7.24 23.90
CA ILE A 5 5.06 -6.75 23.20
C ILE A 5 4.97 -5.23 22.99
N TYR A 6 3.78 -4.73 22.58
CA TYR A 6 3.52 -3.29 22.42
C TYR A 6 3.63 -2.54 23.77
N SER A 7 3.10 -3.12 24.85
CA SER A 7 3.19 -2.54 26.19
C SER A 7 4.63 -2.47 26.70
N LEU A 8 5.44 -3.49 26.43
CA LEU A 8 6.87 -3.52 26.77
C LEU A 8 7.68 -2.50 25.96
N TYR A 9 7.42 -2.39 24.66
CA TYR A 9 8.07 -1.40 23.79
C TYR A 9 7.76 0.04 24.23
N TYR A 10 6.52 0.30 24.64
CA TYR A 10 6.07 1.59 25.14
C TYR A 10 6.72 1.96 26.48
N ARG A 11 6.86 0.99 27.41
CA ARG A 11 7.52 1.18 28.71
C ARG A 11 9.03 1.41 28.57
N PHE A 12 9.68 0.70 27.63
CA PHE A 12 11.12 0.86 27.37
C PHE A 12 11.43 2.19 26.68
N GLY A 13 10.61 2.65 25.73
CA GLY A 13 10.78 3.95 25.09
C GLY A 13 10.68 5.13 26.05
N LYS A 14 9.88 4.99 27.12
CA LYS A 14 9.77 5.99 28.17
C LYS A 14 11.01 6.05 29.06
N LEU A 15 11.70 4.91 29.23
CA LEU A 15 12.90 4.79 30.11
C LEU A 15 14.14 5.40 29.46
N ILE A 16 14.25 5.40 28.13
CA ILE A 16 15.42 5.90 27.36
C ILE A 16 15.24 7.33 26.83
N GLY A 17 14.25 8.09 27.35
CA GLY A 17 14.10 9.51 27.05
C GLY A 17 13.68 9.83 25.60
N PHE A 18 13.31 8.84 24.78
CA PHE A 18 12.60 9.08 23.52
C PHE A 18 11.23 9.64 23.86
N HIS A 19 11.13 10.95 23.90
CA HIS A 19 9.87 11.66 24.14
C HIS A 19 8.94 11.41 22.97
N ASN A 20 8.02 10.48 23.18
CA ASN A 20 7.05 10.00 22.22
C ASN A 20 6.14 11.15 21.74
N HIS A 21 6.49 11.79 20.66
CA HIS A 21 5.55 12.60 19.93
C HIS A 21 4.35 11.75 19.45
N PHE A 22 4.57 10.46 19.20
CA PHE A 22 3.54 9.46 18.90
C PHE A 22 2.60 9.14 20.07
N ALA A 23 2.98 9.40 21.31
CA ALA A 23 2.16 9.12 22.49
C ALA A 23 0.99 10.10 22.68
N LYS A 24 1.00 11.25 22.01
CA LYS A 24 -0.14 12.19 21.99
C LYS A 24 -1.17 11.87 20.91
N MET A 25 -0.86 10.97 20.00
CA MET A 25 -1.84 10.42 19.08
C MET A 25 -2.67 9.40 19.87
N LYS A 26 -3.95 9.71 20.11
CA LYS A 26 -4.89 8.81 20.77
C LYS A 26 -4.74 7.42 20.17
N GLU A 27 -4.48 6.40 21.03
CA GLU A 27 -4.58 5.01 20.60
C GLU A 27 -5.87 4.82 19.83
N PRO A 28 -5.83 4.18 18.67
CA PRO A 28 -7.06 3.84 17.98
C PRO A 28 -7.88 2.92 18.89
N SER A 29 -9.03 3.36 19.29
CA SER A 29 -9.91 2.75 20.29
C SER A 29 -10.58 1.44 19.85
N SER A 30 -10.19 0.85 18.72
CA SER A 30 -10.63 -0.49 18.30
C SER A 30 -9.79 -1.04 17.14
N PRO A 31 -9.75 -2.36 16.95
CA PRO A 31 -9.01 -3.00 15.86
C PRO A 31 -9.77 -2.98 14.52
N GLU A 32 -10.76 -2.12 14.35
CA GLU A 32 -11.51 -2.04 13.10
C GLU A 32 -10.63 -1.47 12.00
N ILE A 33 -10.66 -2.16 10.88
CA ILE A 33 -10.04 -1.71 9.62
C ILE A 33 -10.59 -0.31 9.31
N ARG A 34 -9.70 0.66 9.19
CA ARG A 34 -10.08 2.07 9.11
C ARG A 34 -9.83 2.69 7.76
N TYR A 35 -9.51 1.88 6.78
CA TYR A 35 -9.47 2.29 5.38
C TYR A 35 -10.66 1.69 4.65
N LYS A 36 -11.08 2.35 3.58
CA LYS A 36 -12.12 1.83 2.71
C LYS A 36 -11.49 0.80 1.77
N ILE A 37 -12.10 -0.35 1.68
CA ILE A 37 -11.71 -1.41 0.75
C ILE A 37 -12.97 -2.05 0.15
N GLY A 38 -12.94 -2.25 -1.15
CA GLY A 38 -14.00 -2.93 -1.88
C GLY A 38 -13.96 -4.45 -1.72
N ASN A 39 -14.49 -5.17 -2.68
CA ASN A 39 -14.43 -6.62 -2.72
C ASN A 39 -13.01 -7.08 -3.08
N VAL A 40 -12.33 -7.73 -2.14
CA VAL A 40 -10.92 -8.11 -2.27
C VAL A 40 -10.77 -9.60 -2.30
N LYS A 41 -10.14 -10.12 -3.35
CA LYS A 41 -9.86 -11.56 -3.47
C LYS A 41 -8.68 -12.00 -2.60
N HIS A 42 -7.63 -11.20 -2.56
CA HIS A 42 -6.44 -11.51 -1.76
C HIS A 42 -5.60 -10.26 -1.55
N HIS A 43 -5.24 -9.94 -0.29
CA HIS A 43 -4.31 -8.86 -0.05
C HIS A 43 -3.34 -9.14 1.10
N ASN A 44 -2.07 -8.85 0.85
CA ASN A 44 -0.98 -8.89 1.82
C ASN A 44 -0.30 -7.52 1.95
N THR A 45 -1.02 -6.46 1.59
CA THR A 45 -0.48 -5.10 1.66
C THR A 45 -0.53 -4.56 3.09
N THR A 46 0.49 -3.79 3.46
CA THR A 46 0.45 -2.97 4.66
C THR A 46 -0.15 -1.61 4.30
N VAL A 47 -1.28 -1.29 4.90
CA VAL A 47 -1.89 0.04 4.78
C VAL A 47 -1.34 0.92 5.88
N ASP A 48 -1.17 2.21 5.58
CA ASP A 48 -0.70 3.24 6.50
C ASP A 48 -1.22 3.08 7.93
N GLY A 49 -0.31 2.98 8.89
CA GLY A 49 -0.66 2.76 10.30
C GLY A 49 -1.12 4.01 11.04
N LEU A 50 -0.82 5.21 10.52
CA LEU A 50 -1.14 6.48 11.17
C LEU A 50 -2.45 7.09 10.68
N MET A 51 -2.65 7.13 9.36
CA MET A 51 -3.80 7.74 8.70
C MET A 51 -4.51 6.77 7.74
N PRO A 52 -4.83 5.54 8.17
CA PRO A 52 -5.43 4.53 7.28
C PRO A 52 -6.78 4.97 6.68
N GLN A 53 -7.52 5.84 7.36
CA GLN A 53 -8.80 6.37 6.86
C GLN A 53 -8.67 7.24 5.60
N LEU A 54 -7.46 7.60 5.21
CA LEU A 54 -7.17 8.34 3.97
C LEU A 54 -6.81 7.40 2.81
N VAL A 55 -6.84 6.09 3.01
CA VAL A 55 -6.62 5.10 1.96
C VAL A 55 -7.98 4.55 1.50
N GLU A 56 -8.20 4.58 0.19
CA GLU A 56 -9.35 3.94 -0.46
C GLU A 56 -8.85 2.93 -1.49
N ILE A 57 -9.39 1.71 -1.44
CA ILE A 57 -9.05 0.60 -2.33
C ILE A 57 -10.36 0.11 -2.96
N GLY A 58 -10.38 -0.01 -4.28
CA GLY A 58 -11.53 -0.48 -5.04
C GLY A 58 -11.72 -2.00 -5.00
N ASP A 59 -12.53 -2.48 -5.94
CA ASP A 59 -12.87 -3.89 -6.07
C ASP A 59 -11.79 -4.67 -6.84
N ASP A 60 -11.80 -6.00 -6.67
CA ASP A 60 -10.88 -6.93 -7.34
C ASP A 60 -9.39 -6.58 -7.15
N PHE A 61 -9.07 -6.10 -5.95
CA PHE A 61 -7.70 -5.77 -5.57
C PHE A 61 -6.93 -7.04 -5.16
N ILE A 62 -5.72 -7.16 -5.67
CA ILE A 62 -4.77 -8.22 -5.30
C ILE A 62 -3.43 -7.59 -4.96
N SER A 63 -2.79 -8.05 -3.89
CA SER A 63 -1.45 -7.59 -3.54
C SER A 63 -0.53 -8.72 -3.08
N ALA A 64 0.71 -8.66 -3.51
CA ALA A 64 1.77 -9.54 -3.06
C ALA A 64 2.35 -9.09 -1.70
N PRO A 65 3.03 -9.98 -0.97
CA PRO A 65 3.67 -9.67 0.31
C PRO A 65 4.63 -8.49 0.25
N GLY A 66 4.68 -7.71 1.34
CA GLY A 66 5.57 -6.56 1.47
C GLY A 66 5.16 -5.32 0.68
N SER A 67 4.06 -5.36 -0.07
CA SER A 67 3.51 -4.15 -0.66
C SER A 67 3.00 -3.18 0.42
N VAL A 68 3.10 -1.87 0.16
CA VAL A 68 2.75 -0.83 1.13
C VAL A 68 1.95 0.28 0.44
N ILE A 69 0.89 0.75 1.09
CA ILE A 69 0.13 1.93 0.67
C ILE A 69 0.21 2.97 1.79
N LEU A 70 0.82 4.12 1.48
CA LEU A 70 1.01 5.22 2.41
C LEU A 70 -0.01 6.34 2.16
N SER A 71 -0.40 7.02 3.21
CA SER A 71 -1.19 8.25 3.18
C SER A 71 -0.56 9.37 4.02
N HIS A 72 0.55 9.09 4.72
CA HIS A 72 1.34 10.08 5.43
C HIS A 72 2.84 9.93 5.18
N ASP A 73 3.57 11.02 5.42
CA ASP A 73 5.03 11.07 5.40
C ASP A 73 5.51 11.99 6.53
N ALA A 74 6.36 11.46 7.38
CA ALA A 74 6.90 12.17 8.53
C ALA A 74 8.18 12.96 8.21
N SER A 75 8.71 12.91 6.98
CA SER A 75 9.98 13.56 6.64
C SER A 75 9.99 15.08 6.91
N PRO A 76 8.90 15.85 6.70
CA PRO A 76 8.91 17.28 7.01
C PRO A 76 8.98 17.59 8.52
N TYR A 77 8.71 16.60 9.37
CA TYR A 77 8.65 16.81 10.82
C TYR A 77 9.99 17.30 11.39
N ILE A 78 11.11 16.84 10.86
CA ILE A 78 12.45 17.26 11.30
C ILE A 78 12.61 18.79 11.16
N TYR A 79 12.08 19.38 10.11
CA TYR A 79 12.26 20.79 9.78
C TYR A 79 11.17 21.71 10.33
N ILE A 80 9.90 21.29 10.19
CA ILE A 80 8.76 22.17 10.46
C ILE A 80 7.76 21.60 11.47
N ARG A 81 8.09 20.47 12.11
CA ARG A 81 7.23 19.78 13.10
C ARG A 81 5.83 19.43 12.59
N LYS A 82 5.71 19.13 11.29
CA LYS A 82 4.47 18.73 10.64
C LYS A 82 4.68 17.49 9.80
N HIS A 83 3.61 16.71 9.60
CA HIS A 83 3.59 15.58 8.68
C HIS A 83 2.90 15.98 7.36
N ARG A 84 3.36 15.44 6.26
CA ARG A 84 2.61 15.42 5.01
C ARG A 84 1.53 14.37 5.15
N VAL A 85 0.28 14.71 4.84
CA VAL A 85 -0.87 13.80 4.92
C VAL A 85 -1.74 14.03 3.71
N GLU A 86 -1.93 12.99 2.88
CA GLU A 86 -2.70 13.07 1.64
C GLU A 86 -3.49 11.80 1.39
N LYS A 87 -4.68 11.96 0.80
CA LYS A 87 -5.54 10.82 0.44
C LYS A 87 -4.93 10.02 -0.70
N THR A 88 -4.77 8.71 -0.50
CA THR A 88 -4.27 7.76 -1.50
C THR A 88 -5.42 6.88 -1.98
N ILE A 89 -5.56 6.74 -3.30
CA ILE A 89 -6.67 6.02 -3.92
C ILE A 89 -6.10 4.94 -4.84
N VAL A 90 -6.62 3.74 -4.69
CA VAL A 90 -6.35 2.60 -5.59
C VAL A 90 -7.67 2.20 -6.23
N GLY A 91 -7.73 2.17 -7.56
CA GLY A 91 -8.91 1.83 -8.32
C GLY A 91 -9.28 0.35 -8.26
N ASN A 92 -10.11 -0.08 -9.20
CA ASN A 92 -10.55 -1.47 -9.32
C ASN A 92 -9.58 -2.30 -10.16
N GLU A 93 -9.57 -3.63 -9.98
CA GLU A 93 -8.74 -4.56 -10.75
C GLU A 93 -7.24 -4.19 -10.69
N VAL A 94 -6.74 -3.86 -9.52
CA VAL A 94 -5.35 -3.44 -9.33
C VAL A 94 -4.54 -4.55 -8.68
N PHE A 95 -3.36 -4.82 -9.26
CA PHE A 95 -2.35 -5.71 -8.69
C PHE A 95 -1.15 -4.92 -8.17
N LEU A 96 -0.80 -5.11 -6.89
CA LEU A 96 0.45 -4.60 -6.32
C LEU A 96 1.48 -5.72 -6.20
N GLY A 97 2.57 -5.60 -6.94
CA GLY A 97 3.70 -6.54 -6.91
C GLY A 97 4.43 -6.57 -5.58
N LEU A 98 5.23 -7.62 -5.37
CA LEU A 98 6.03 -7.82 -4.17
C LEU A 98 6.88 -6.59 -3.83
N ASN A 99 6.83 -6.14 -2.57
CA ASN A 99 7.59 -4.98 -2.07
C ASN A 99 7.35 -3.68 -2.85
N SER A 100 6.24 -3.53 -3.57
CA SER A 100 5.88 -2.26 -4.18
C SER A 100 5.40 -1.26 -3.13
N ILE A 101 5.59 0.05 -3.38
CA ILE A 101 5.21 1.11 -2.47
C ILE A 101 4.39 2.16 -3.22
N VAL A 102 3.23 2.50 -2.70
CA VAL A 102 2.40 3.62 -3.18
C VAL A 102 2.56 4.78 -2.22
N MET A 103 3.05 5.91 -2.72
CA MET A 103 3.35 7.09 -1.92
C MET A 103 2.08 7.89 -1.58
N PRO A 104 2.11 8.71 -0.50
CA PRO A 104 0.96 9.54 -0.10
C PRO A 104 0.49 10.45 -1.24
N GLY A 105 -0.83 10.55 -1.40
CA GLY A 105 -1.47 11.43 -2.39
C GLY A 105 -1.63 10.83 -3.78
N VAL A 106 -1.08 9.65 -4.04
CA VAL A 106 -1.14 9.00 -5.35
C VAL A 106 -2.55 8.46 -5.63
N LYS A 107 -2.99 8.63 -6.86
CA LYS A 107 -4.15 7.95 -7.44
C LYS A 107 -3.69 6.89 -8.44
N ILE A 108 -4.03 5.64 -8.17
CA ILE A 108 -3.90 4.54 -9.14
C ILE A 108 -5.27 4.32 -9.79
N GLY A 109 -5.31 4.33 -11.11
CA GLY A 109 -6.51 4.06 -11.90
C GLY A 109 -6.99 2.61 -11.82
N ASN A 110 -7.91 2.26 -12.71
CA ASN A 110 -8.45 0.90 -12.79
C ASN A 110 -7.59 0.03 -13.71
N ARG A 111 -7.64 -1.29 -13.47
CA ARG A 111 -6.94 -2.27 -14.32
C ARG A 111 -5.44 -1.95 -14.44
N VAL A 112 -4.77 -1.82 -13.31
CA VAL A 112 -3.34 -1.44 -13.23
C VAL A 112 -2.53 -2.57 -12.61
N ILE A 113 -1.35 -2.80 -13.18
CA ILE A 113 -0.34 -3.69 -12.60
C ILE A 113 0.84 -2.84 -12.13
N VAL A 114 1.12 -2.87 -10.84
CA VAL A 114 2.33 -2.31 -10.26
C VAL A 114 3.36 -3.43 -10.09
N GLY A 115 4.47 -3.35 -10.79
CA GLY A 115 5.51 -4.36 -10.76
C GLY A 115 6.21 -4.47 -9.41
N ALA A 116 6.84 -5.63 -9.16
CA ALA A 116 7.58 -5.87 -7.91
C ALA A 116 8.68 -4.82 -7.70
N GLY A 117 8.82 -4.34 -6.46
CA GLY A 117 9.80 -3.31 -6.08
C GLY A 117 9.55 -1.91 -6.63
N ALA A 118 8.43 -1.68 -7.32
CA ALA A 118 8.12 -0.37 -7.86
C ALA A 118 7.73 0.63 -6.76
N ILE A 119 8.18 1.89 -6.89
CA ILE A 119 7.79 2.99 -6.00
C ILE A 119 6.96 4.00 -6.79
N VAL A 120 5.65 3.98 -6.55
CA VAL A 120 4.69 4.83 -7.25
C VAL A 120 4.62 6.19 -6.57
N THR A 121 5.18 7.20 -7.23
CA THR A 121 5.32 8.57 -6.72
C THR A 121 4.41 9.58 -7.41
N LYS A 122 3.70 9.16 -8.46
CA LYS A 122 2.78 9.99 -9.27
C LYS A 122 1.54 9.17 -9.62
N ASP A 123 0.48 9.85 -9.97
CA ASP A 123 -0.75 9.22 -10.42
C ASP A 123 -0.51 8.29 -11.62
N VAL A 124 -1.24 7.18 -11.63
CA VAL A 124 -1.16 6.13 -12.64
C VAL A 124 -2.50 6.08 -13.39
N PRO A 125 -2.52 6.22 -14.71
CA PRO A 125 -3.74 6.11 -15.49
C PRO A 125 -4.27 4.67 -15.53
N ASP A 126 -5.50 4.52 -16.03
CA ASP A 126 -6.13 3.22 -16.23
C ASP A 126 -5.38 2.35 -17.25
N GLY A 127 -5.45 1.03 -17.10
CA GLY A 127 -5.08 0.05 -18.10
C GLY A 127 -3.57 -0.11 -18.35
N VAL A 128 -2.70 0.28 -17.43
CA VAL A 128 -1.24 0.25 -17.63
C VAL A 128 -0.49 -0.63 -16.63
N VAL A 129 0.68 -1.06 -17.06
CA VAL A 129 1.71 -1.68 -16.20
C VAL A 129 2.75 -0.62 -15.87
N VAL A 130 3.04 -0.43 -14.57
CA VAL A 130 4.08 0.48 -14.09
C VAL A 130 5.17 -0.28 -13.35
N VAL A 131 6.43 0.11 -13.55
CA VAL A 131 7.61 -0.55 -12.96
C VAL A 131 8.68 0.45 -12.56
N GLY A 132 9.54 0.06 -11.66
CA GLY A 132 10.78 0.77 -11.31
C GLY A 132 10.64 1.77 -10.15
N ASN A 133 11.73 2.47 -9.87
CA ASN A 133 11.83 3.50 -8.83
C ASN A 133 12.51 4.75 -9.40
N PRO A 134 11.80 5.88 -9.57
CA PRO A 134 10.34 6.00 -9.46
C PRO A 134 9.61 5.19 -10.55
N ALA A 135 8.39 4.73 -10.24
CA ALA A 135 7.60 3.94 -11.17
C ALA A 135 7.25 4.74 -12.44
N LYS A 136 7.38 4.07 -13.58
CA LYS A 136 7.04 4.61 -14.92
C LYS A 136 6.19 3.59 -15.67
N VAL A 137 5.34 4.08 -16.56
CA VAL A 137 4.57 3.24 -17.47
C VAL A 137 5.52 2.41 -18.34
N LEU A 138 5.34 1.11 -18.32
CA LEU A 138 6.08 0.16 -19.14
C LEU A 138 5.34 -0.13 -20.44
N CYS A 139 4.06 -0.50 -20.35
CA CYS A 139 3.17 -0.83 -21.48
C CYS A 139 1.71 -0.82 -21.02
N SER A 140 0.77 -1.10 -21.91
CA SER A 140 -0.60 -1.40 -21.52
C SER A 140 -0.73 -2.80 -20.90
N VAL A 141 -1.79 -3.00 -20.10
CA VAL A 141 -2.11 -4.34 -19.58
C VAL A 141 -2.38 -5.33 -20.69
N ASP A 142 -3.07 -4.90 -21.78
CA ASP A 142 -3.35 -5.77 -22.91
C ASP A 142 -2.07 -6.23 -23.61
N GLU A 143 -1.13 -5.31 -23.84
CA GLU A 143 0.17 -5.65 -24.40
C GLU A 143 0.97 -6.59 -23.51
N TYR A 144 0.91 -6.38 -22.19
CA TYR A 144 1.57 -7.25 -21.22
C TYR A 144 1.00 -8.67 -21.25
N MET A 145 -0.34 -8.79 -21.22
CA MET A 145 -1.03 -10.10 -21.28
C MET A 145 -0.76 -10.84 -22.57
N GLY A 146 -0.83 -10.15 -23.74
CA GLY A 146 -0.51 -10.76 -25.02
C GLY A 146 0.90 -11.35 -25.08
N LYS A 147 1.90 -10.63 -24.52
CA LYS A 147 3.28 -11.16 -24.42
C LYS A 147 3.40 -12.40 -23.54
N LEU A 148 2.59 -12.51 -22.47
CA LEU A 148 2.60 -13.71 -21.62
C LEU A 148 1.95 -14.91 -22.33
N GLU A 149 0.87 -14.67 -23.06
CA GLU A 149 0.20 -15.69 -23.89
C GLU A 149 1.12 -16.22 -24.99
N GLU A 150 1.76 -15.33 -25.76
CA GLU A 150 2.73 -15.70 -26.80
C GLU A 150 3.91 -16.53 -26.26
N ARG A 151 4.30 -16.33 -25.01
CA ARG A 151 5.37 -17.08 -24.37
C ARG A 151 4.93 -18.41 -23.77
N GLU A 152 3.63 -18.72 -23.81
CA GLU A 152 3.04 -19.94 -23.24
C GLU A 152 3.44 -20.19 -21.77
N VAL A 153 3.56 -19.10 -20.97
CA VAL A 153 3.97 -19.19 -19.56
C VAL A 153 2.79 -19.09 -18.59
N LEU A 154 1.57 -18.99 -19.10
CA LEU A 154 0.35 -18.96 -18.30
C LEU A 154 -0.12 -20.39 -18.02
N PHE A 155 -0.57 -20.63 -16.79
CA PHE A 155 -1.22 -21.88 -16.39
C PHE A 155 -2.47 -21.57 -15.53
N GLU A 156 -3.48 -22.42 -15.65
CA GLU A 156 -4.67 -22.31 -14.83
C GLU A 156 -4.39 -22.80 -13.42
N THR A 157 -4.57 -21.92 -12.43
CA THR A 157 -4.53 -22.30 -11.02
C THR A 157 -5.86 -22.92 -10.64
N GLN A 158 -5.88 -24.22 -10.36
CA GLN A 158 -7.06 -24.87 -9.82
C GLN A 158 -7.33 -24.34 -8.40
N LYS A 159 -8.42 -23.59 -8.22
CA LYS A 159 -9.16 -23.35 -6.95
C LYS A 159 -8.38 -22.84 -5.73
N SER A 160 -7.38 -22.01 -5.82
CA SER A 160 -6.67 -21.56 -4.61
C SER A 160 -6.99 -20.13 -4.14
N PHE A 161 -7.93 -19.45 -4.78
CA PHE A 161 -8.31 -18.07 -4.44
C PHE A 161 -9.83 -17.87 -4.24
N GLU A 162 -10.57 -18.96 -4.00
CA GLU A 162 -11.97 -18.89 -3.56
C GLU A 162 -12.10 -18.78 -2.04
#